data_8d4a7eedab3a436a171a6058e193af12
#
_entry.id   8d4a7eedab3a436a171a6058e193af12
#
_cell.length_a   1.000
_cell.length_b   1.000
_cell.length_c   1.000
_cell.angle_alpha   90.00
_cell.angle_beta   90.00
_cell.angle_gamma   90.00
#
_symmetry.space_group_name_H-M   'P 1'
#
loop_
_entity.id
_entity.type
_entity.pdbx_description
1 polymer ?
#
loop_
_entity_poly.entity_id
_entity_poly.type
_entity_poly.pdbx_seq_one_letter_code
_entity_poly.pdbx_strand_id
1 'polypeptide(L)'
;LREGQELIVQVEKDERGTKGAALTTFISLAGRYLVLMPNNPRGGGVSRRIEGEDRNELRETMERLPVPQGMSVIARTAGIGRSFEELEWDLKYLLTLWEKVIEAAAPQRDEGGKIVNPAPFLIYQESSLVIRAIRDYFQPEIGEILIDTDAIYEQTIAFMGNVMPDNVQRVKRYHDDVPLFSRFQIEHQIETAYRRDV
;
A
#
# COMPACT_ATOMS: atom_id res chain seq x y z
N LEU A 1 -25.96 13.29 -2.46
CA LEU A 1 -24.98 14.37 -2.67
C LEU A 1 -25.68 15.72 -2.53
N ARG A 2 -25.03 16.66 -1.87
CA ARG A 2 -25.50 18.03 -1.71
C ARG A 2 -24.44 18.98 -2.27
N GLU A 3 -24.86 20.13 -2.78
CA GLU A 3 -23.93 21.18 -3.21
C GLU A 3 -23.03 21.61 -2.05
N GLY A 4 -21.73 21.76 -2.29
CA GLY A 4 -20.73 22.06 -1.27
C GLY A 4 -20.31 20.89 -0.37
N GLN A 5 -20.82 19.69 -0.60
CA GLN A 5 -20.41 18.50 0.15
C GLN A 5 -19.02 18.04 -0.30
N GLU A 6 -18.11 17.90 0.67
CA GLU A 6 -16.78 17.31 0.45
C GLU A 6 -16.84 15.78 0.58
N LEU A 7 -16.14 15.07 -0.29
CA LEU A 7 -16.08 13.61 -0.34
C LEU A 7 -14.64 13.16 -0.57
N ILE A 8 -14.28 12.04 0.06
CA ILE A 8 -13.08 11.30 -0.32
C ILE A 8 -13.41 10.50 -1.57
N VAL A 9 -12.63 10.70 -2.62
CA VAL A 9 -12.75 9.98 -3.88
C VAL A 9 -11.42 9.34 -4.25
N GLN A 10 -11.48 8.19 -4.91
CA GLN A 10 -10.33 7.52 -5.47
C GLN A 10 -10.34 7.68 -6.99
N VAL A 11 -9.19 7.99 -7.57
CA VAL A 11 -9.00 7.96 -9.02
C VAL A 11 -8.84 6.52 -9.47
N GLU A 12 -9.80 6.01 -10.24
CA GLU A 12 -9.73 4.66 -10.82
C GLU A 12 -8.97 4.64 -12.15
N LYS A 13 -9.10 5.72 -12.92
CA LYS A 13 -8.43 5.88 -14.21
C LYS A 13 -8.02 7.34 -14.36
N ASP A 14 -6.80 7.54 -14.80
CA ASP A 14 -6.29 8.85 -15.16
C ASP A 14 -7.03 9.42 -16.38
N GLU A 15 -6.97 10.74 -16.53
CA GLU A 15 -7.48 11.41 -17.71
C GLU A 15 -6.78 10.90 -18.99
N ARG A 16 -7.54 10.75 -20.05
CA ARG A 16 -7.02 10.30 -21.34
C ARG A 16 -7.63 11.08 -22.50
N GLY A 17 -6.81 11.87 -23.14
CA GLY A 17 -7.25 12.75 -24.24
C GLY A 17 -8.28 13.76 -23.74
N THR A 18 -9.51 13.73 -24.31
CA THR A 18 -10.62 14.60 -23.91
C THR A 18 -11.48 14.05 -22.77
N LYS A 19 -11.18 12.83 -22.29
CA LYS A 19 -11.91 12.21 -21.17
C LYS A 19 -11.24 12.59 -19.87
N GLY A 20 -12.00 13.15 -18.94
CA GLY A 20 -11.56 13.37 -17.56
C GLY A 20 -11.30 12.07 -16.80
N ALA A 21 -10.65 12.19 -15.65
CA ALA A 21 -10.39 11.07 -14.76
C ALA A 21 -11.68 10.36 -14.30
N ALA A 22 -11.64 9.04 -14.16
CA ALA A 22 -12.74 8.29 -13.56
C ALA A 22 -12.56 8.24 -12.04
N LEU A 23 -13.56 8.72 -11.31
CA LEU A 23 -13.57 8.80 -9.84
C LEU A 23 -14.61 7.85 -9.26
N THR A 24 -14.28 7.28 -8.09
CA THR A 24 -15.22 6.48 -7.29
C THR A 24 -15.19 6.92 -5.83
N THR A 25 -16.30 6.77 -5.14
CA THR A 25 -16.37 6.92 -3.68
C THR A 25 -16.15 5.60 -2.95
N PHE A 26 -16.12 4.47 -3.66
CA PHE A 26 -15.76 3.17 -3.11
C PHE A 26 -14.24 3.03 -3.07
N ILE A 27 -13.67 3.33 -1.91
CA ILE A 27 -12.22 3.27 -1.72
C ILE A 27 -11.76 1.82 -1.66
N SER A 28 -10.64 1.53 -2.32
CA SER A 28 -9.96 0.25 -2.26
C SER A 28 -8.46 0.45 -2.04
N LEU A 29 -7.93 -0.12 -0.97
CA LEU A 29 -6.52 -0.05 -0.60
C LEU A 29 -5.87 -1.41 -0.81
N ALA A 30 -4.86 -1.47 -1.66
CA ALA A 30 -4.18 -2.71 -2.00
C ALA A 30 -3.03 -2.97 -1.02
N GLY A 31 -3.11 -4.08 -0.29
CA GLY A 31 -2.01 -4.69 0.44
C GLY A 31 -1.25 -5.70 -0.43
N ARG A 32 -0.41 -6.48 0.21
CA ARG A 32 0.34 -7.56 -0.43
C ARG A 32 -0.59 -8.72 -0.80
N TYR A 33 -1.38 -9.19 0.13
CA TYR A 33 -2.26 -10.35 0.01
C TYR A 33 -3.74 -9.99 -0.06
N LEU A 34 -4.11 -8.84 0.49
CA LEU A 34 -5.48 -8.37 0.65
C LEU A 34 -5.72 -7.06 -0.09
N VAL A 35 -6.98 -6.80 -0.39
CA VAL A 35 -7.49 -5.45 -0.74
C VAL A 35 -8.56 -5.10 0.27
N LEU A 36 -8.36 -4.00 1.00
CA LEU A 36 -9.33 -3.46 1.95
C LEU A 36 -10.29 -2.51 1.25
N MET A 37 -11.57 -2.71 1.48
CA MET A 37 -12.64 -1.79 1.07
C MET A 37 -13.31 -1.21 2.33
N PRO A 38 -12.85 -0.04 2.81
CA PRO A 38 -13.24 0.48 4.12
C PRO A 38 -14.66 1.00 4.18
N ASN A 39 -15.29 1.28 3.04
CA ASN A 39 -16.65 1.81 2.95
C ASN A 39 -17.59 0.96 2.07
N ASN A 40 -17.25 -0.30 1.85
CA ASN A 40 -18.07 -1.25 1.08
C ASN A 40 -18.18 -2.60 1.80
N PRO A 41 -19.16 -2.79 2.71
CA PRO A 41 -19.29 -4.01 3.49
C PRO A 41 -19.69 -5.26 2.66
N ARG A 42 -20.12 -5.07 1.41
CA ARG A 42 -20.57 -6.16 0.52
C ARG A 42 -19.53 -6.60 -0.51
N GLY A 43 -18.36 -5.96 -0.51
CA GLY A 43 -17.35 -6.17 -1.54
C GLY A 43 -16.40 -7.35 -1.28
N GLY A 44 -16.50 -8.02 -0.11
CA GLY A 44 -15.53 -9.01 0.35
C GLY A 44 -15.54 -10.34 -0.39
N GLY A 45 -14.49 -11.12 -0.18
CA GLY A 45 -14.38 -12.48 -0.72
C GLY A 45 -12.97 -12.87 -1.16
N VAL A 46 -12.93 -13.82 -2.08
CA VAL A 46 -11.68 -14.34 -2.67
C VAL A 46 -11.65 -14.00 -4.15
N SER A 47 -10.51 -13.58 -4.67
CA SER A 47 -10.31 -13.26 -6.09
C SER A 47 -10.94 -14.33 -6.99
N ARG A 48 -11.59 -13.90 -8.07
CA ARG A 48 -12.21 -14.81 -9.05
C ARG A 48 -11.20 -15.67 -9.81
N ARG A 49 -9.91 -15.32 -9.74
CA ARG A 49 -8.82 -16.08 -10.37
C ARG A 49 -8.36 -17.26 -9.52
N ILE A 50 -8.85 -17.40 -8.30
CA ILE A 50 -8.52 -18.49 -7.39
C ILE A 50 -9.68 -19.50 -7.45
N GLU A 51 -9.35 -20.76 -7.70
CA GLU A 51 -10.32 -21.83 -7.87
C GLU A 51 -9.97 -23.04 -6.99
N GLY A 52 -10.88 -24.01 -6.91
CA GLY A 52 -10.65 -25.29 -6.26
C GLY A 52 -10.42 -25.21 -4.76
N GLU A 53 -9.50 -26.03 -4.28
CA GLU A 53 -9.14 -26.19 -2.88
C GLU A 53 -8.53 -24.93 -2.29
N ASP A 54 -7.60 -24.30 -3.01
CA ASP A 54 -6.97 -23.02 -2.62
C ASP A 54 -8.01 -21.94 -2.27
N ARG A 55 -9.12 -21.91 -3.01
CA ARG A 55 -10.20 -20.95 -2.76
C ARG A 55 -10.91 -21.23 -1.44
N ASN A 56 -11.14 -22.49 -1.11
CA ASN A 56 -11.83 -22.90 0.10
C ASN A 56 -10.95 -22.62 1.33
N GLU A 57 -9.70 -23.06 1.30
CA GLU A 57 -8.74 -22.82 2.40
C GLU A 57 -8.55 -21.34 2.67
N LEU A 58 -8.38 -20.55 1.62
CA LEU A 58 -8.19 -19.11 1.77
C LEU A 58 -9.46 -18.43 2.31
N ARG A 59 -10.65 -18.90 1.92
CA ARG A 59 -11.91 -18.39 2.45
C ARG A 59 -12.04 -18.67 3.94
N GLU A 60 -11.76 -19.90 4.38
CA GLU A 60 -11.80 -20.30 5.80
C GLU A 60 -10.82 -19.44 6.63
N THR A 61 -9.63 -19.19 6.10
CA THR A 61 -8.65 -18.33 6.77
C THR A 61 -9.16 -16.90 6.87
N MET A 62 -9.76 -16.36 5.80
CA MET A 62 -10.29 -15.00 5.78
C MET A 62 -11.50 -14.78 6.70
N GLU A 63 -12.35 -15.79 6.91
CA GLU A 63 -13.50 -15.70 7.84
C GLU A 63 -13.07 -15.47 9.29
N ARG A 64 -11.83 -15.84 9.63
CA ARG A 64 -11.23 -15.63 10.96
C ARG A 64 -10.59 -14.26 11.14
N LEU A 65 -10.37 -13.51 10.05
CA LEU A 65 -9.73 -12.20 10.11
C LEU A 65 -10.62 -11.17 10.84
N PRO A 66 -10.03 -10.35 11.72
CA PRO A 66 -10.77 -9.33 12.48
C PRO A 66 -11.09 -8.10 11.62
N VAL A 67 -11.90 -8.27 10.57
CA VAL A 67 -12.31 -7.17 9.70
C VAL A 67 -13.34 -6.30 10.43
N PRO A 68 -13.14 -4.98 10.56
CA PRO A 68 -14.08 -4.10 11.24
C PRO A 68 -15.45 -4.06 10.56
N GLN A 69 -16.50 -3.85 11.37
CA GLN A 69 -17.86 -3.72 10.86
C GLN A 69 -17.96 -2.56 9.84
N GLY A 70 -18.66 -2.79 8.75
CA GLY A 70 -18.81 -1.81 7.67
C GLY A 70 -17.70 -1.85 6.62
N MET A 71 -16.64 -2.64 6.86
CA MET A 71 -15.56 -2.87 5.92
C MET A 71 -15.64 -4.27 5.31
N SER A 72 -14.91 -4.48 4.22
CA SER A 72 -14.71 -5.80 3.63
C SER A 72 -13.32 -5.95 3.06
N VAL A 73 -12.89 -7.18 2.86
CA VAL A 73 -11.59 -7.51 2.26
C VAL A 73 -11.74 -8.53 1.15
N ILE A 74 -10.90 -8.40 0.12
CA ILE A 74 -10.75 -9.40 -0.94
C ILE A 74 -9.35 -9.99 -0.84
N ALA A 75 -9.24 -11.32 -0.82
CA ALA A 75 -7.95 -11.99 -0.97
C ALA A 75 -7.48 -11.96 -2.41
N ARG A 76 -6.22 -11.55 -2.60
CA ARG A 76 -5.52 -11.57 -3.89
C ARG A 76 -4.94 -12.96 -4.15
N THR A 77 -4.54 -13.23 -5.39
CA THR A 77 -3.86 -14.48 -5.78
C THR A 77 -2.55 -14.71 -5.00
N ALA A 78 -1.86 -13.65 -4.60
CA ALA A 78 -0.68 -13.71 -3.75
C ALA A 78 -0.95 -14.25 -2.33
N GLY A 79 -2.21 -14.29 -1.90
CA GLY A 79 -2.63 -14.83 -0.60
C GLY A 79 -2.76 -16.35 -0.56
N ILE A 80 -2.66 -17.06 -1.70
CA ILE A 80 -2.72 -18.52 -1.76
C ILE A 80 -1.57 -19.11 -0.92
N GLY A 81 -1.91 -20.06 -0.03
CA GLY A 81 -0.95 -20.74 0.83
C GLY A 81 -0.31 -19.87 1.92
N ARG A 82 -0.84 -18.67 2.18
CA ARG A 82 -0.36 -17.80 3.26
C ARG A 82 -1.02 -18.15 4.58
N SER A 83 -0.25 -18.02 5.67
CA SER A 83 -0.76 -18.27 7.02
C SER A 83 -1.76 -17.19 7.45
N PHE A 84 -2.53 -17.49 8.49
CA PHE A 84 -3.42 -16.51 9.11
C PHE A 84 -2.67 -15.27 9.59
N GLU A 85 -1.50 -15.45 10.20
CA GLU A 85 -0.66 -14.37 10.73
C GLU A 85 -0.15 -13.44 9.63
N GLU A 86 0.20 -13.99 8.45
CA GLU A 86 0.61 -13.20 7.30
C GLU A 86 -0.54 -12.35 6.75
N LEU A 87 -1.75 -12.91 6.68
CA LEU A 87 -2.94 -12.18 6.24
C LEU A 87 -3.39 -11.15 7.28
N GLU A 88 -3.34 -11.47 8.57
CA GLU A 88 -3.65 -10.54 9.66
C GLU A 88 -2.69 -9.36 9.70
N TRP A 89 -1.41 -9.60 9.46
CA TRP A 89 -0.41 -8.54 9.35
C TRP A 89 -0.71 -7.59 8.18
N ASP A 90 -1.06 -8.13 7.02
CA ASP A 90 -1.44 -7.33 5.85
C ASP A 90 -2.73 -6.53 6.10
N LEU A 91 -3.71 -7.13 6.78
CA LEU A 91 -4.93 -6.44 7.22
C LEU A 91 -4.61 -5.28 8.17
N LYS A 92 -3.76 -5.50 9.18
CA LYS A 92 -3.34 -4.46 10.13
C LYS A 92 -2.66 -3.29 9.43
N TYR A 93 -1.77 -3.58 8.47
CA TYR A 93 -1.17 -2.57 7.61
C TYR A 93 -2.23 -1.72 6.90
N LEU A 94 -3.21 -2.37 6.25
CA LEU A 94 -4.26 -1.68 5.50
C LEU A 94 -5.19 -0.84 6.38
N LEU A 95 -5.51 -1.33 7.58
CA LEU A 95 -6.31 -0.58 8.56
C LEU A 95 -5.56 0.66 9.04
N THR A 96 -4.27 0.54 9.36
CA THR A 96 -3.43 1.67 9.74
C THR A 96 -3.32 2.70 8.62
N LEU A 97 -3.14 2.24 7.38
CA LEU A 97 -3.13 3.12 6.21
C LEU A 97 -4.45 3.88 6.05
N TRP A 98 -5.58 3.19 6.23
CA TRP A 98 -6.90 3.82 6.15
C TRP A 98 -7.10 4.87 7.25
N GLU A 99 -6.69 4.59 8.48
CA GLU A 99 -6.74 5.55 9.58
C GLU A 99 -5.95 6.82 9.25
N LYS A 100 -4.74 6.67 8.66
CA LYS A 100 -3.93 7.81 8.22
C LYS A 100 -4.57 8.59 7.06
N VAL A 101 -5.25 7.94 6.15
CA VAL A 101 -6.01 8.60 5.09
C VAL A 101 -7.14 9.44 5.66
N ILE A 102 -7.91 8.91 6.63
CA ILE A 102 -9.00 9.65 7.30
C ILE A 102 -8.45 10.82 8.12
N GLU A 103 -7.37 10.62 8.87
CA GLU A 103 -6.71 11.68 9.63
C GLU A 103 -6.25 12.83 8.72
N ALA A 104 -5.62 12.50 7.59
CA ALA A 104 -5.16 13.48 6.61
C ALA A 104 -6.32 14.20 5.90
N ALA A 105 -7.45 13.52 5.68
CA ALA A 105 -8.64 14.09 5.06
C ALA A 105 -9.41 15.04 5.98
N ALA A 106 -9.21 14.96 7.31
CA ALA A 106 -9.91 15.82 8.25
C ALA A 106 -9.53 17.29 8.05
N PRO A 107 -10.50 18.24 8.20
CA PRO A 107 -10.21 19.66 8.09
C PRO A 107 -9.17 20.11 9.12
N GLN A 108 -8.03 20.56 8.65
CA GLN A 108 -6.97 21.13 9.48
C GLN A 108 -7.16 22.65 9.59
N ARG A 109 -6.99 23.20 10.78
CA ARG A 109 -7.15 24.63 11.04
C ARG A 109 -5.88 25.22 11.62
N ASP A 110 -5.54 26.44 11.19
CA ASP A 110 -4.48 27.24 11.80
C ASP A 110 -4.93 27.84 13.15
N GLU A 111 -4.03 28.56 13.79
CA GLU A 111 -4.32 29.25 15.07
C GLU A 111 -5.47 30.29 14.98
N GLY A 112 -5.74 30.79 13.77
CA GLY A 112 -6.85 31.70 13.46
C GLY A 112 -8.16 31.00 13.13
N GLY A 113 -8.19 29.64 13.13
CA GLY A 113 -9.37 28.85 12.81
C GLY A 113 -9.65 28.68 11.31
N LYS A 114 -8.76 29.16 10.42
CA LYS A 114 -8.89 29.02 8.97
C LYS A 114 -8.47 27.62 8.54
N ILE A 115 -9.24 27.01 7.64
CA ILE A 115 -8.89 25.68 7.05
C ILE A 115 -7.63 25.85 6.20
N VAL A 116 -6.58 25.06 6.48
CA VAL A 116 -5.28 25.08 5.79
C VAL A 116 -5.17 24.02 4.72
N ASN A 117 -6.06 23.03 4.72
CA ASN A 117 -6.18 21.98 3.69
C ASN A 117 -7.56 21.97 3.00
N PRO A 118 -7.95 23.07 2.32
CA PRO A 118 -9.27 23.13 1.66
C PRO A 118 -9.34 22.12 0.51
N ALA A 119 -10.50 21.51 0.33
CA ALA A 119 -10.75 20.64 -0.82
C ALA A 119 -10.76 21.46 -2.14
N PRO A 120 -10.34 20.85 -3.29
CA PRO A 120 -9.78 19.51 -3.41
C PRO A 120 -8.26 19.48 -3.11
N PHE A 121 -7.76 18.45 -2.45
CA PHE A 121 -6.33 18.21 -2.27
C PHE A 121 -6.00 16.71 -2.29
N LEU A 122 -4.74 16.38 -2.62
CA LEU A 122 -4.25 15.00 -2.65
C LEU A 122 -4.02 14.51 -1.21
N ILE A 123 -4.76 13.49 -0.80
CA ILE A 123 -4.67 12.88 0.53
C ILE A 123 -3.58 11.79 0.53
N TYR A 124 -3.64 10.90 -0.44
CA TYR A 124 -2.72 9.75 -0.54
C TYR A 124 -2.51 9.36 -2.00
N GLN A 125 -1.29 9.02 -2.34
CA GLN A 125 -0.92 8.53 -3.67
C GLN A 125 0.00 7.33 -3.56
N GLU A 126 -0.43 6.21 -4.11
CA GLU A 126 0.34 4.95 -4.17
C GLU A 126 1.25 4.90 -5.43
N SER A 127 1.89 6.00 -5.80
CA SER A 127 2.65 6.07 -7.05
C SER A 127 4.14 5.74 -6.91
N SER A 128 4.69 5.77 -5.71
CA SER A 128 6.11 5.50 -5.48
C SER A 128 6.44 4.03 -5.70
N LEU A 129 7.41 3.78 -6.61
CA LEU A 129 7.97 2.44 -6.83
C LEU A 129 8.50 1.83 -5.52
N VAL A 130 9.12 2.64 -4.68
CA VAL A 130 9.69 2.22 -3.39
C VAL A 130 8.59 1.77 -2.43
N ILE A 131 7.52 2.53 -2.31
CA ILE A 131 6.37 2.17 -1.45
C ILE A 131 5.75 0.85 -1.91
N ARG A 132 5.58 0.69 -3.23
CA ARG A 132 5.09 -0.58 -3.80
C ARG A 132 6.05 -1.74 -3.56
N ALA A 133 7.36 -1.51 -3.69
CA ALA A 133 8.37 -2.54 -3.43
C ALA A 133 8.36 -2.97 -1.95
N ILE A 134 8.29 -2.02 -1.01
CA ILE A 134 8.17 -2.34 0.42
C ILE A 134 6.89 -3.12 0.68
N ARG A 135 5.74 -2.67 0.19
CA ARG A 135 4.47 -3.38 0.35
C ARG A 135 4.54 -4.82 -0.17
N ASP A 136 5.12 -5.03 -1.35
CA ASP A 136 5.08 -6.33 -2.04
C ASP A 136 6.19 -7.29 -1.59
N TYR A 137 7.32 -6.77 -1.10
CA TYR A 137 8.51 -7.59 -0.82
C TYR A 137 9.03 -7.52 0.62
N PHE A 138 8.69 -6.47 1.38
CA PHE A 138 9.16 -6.40 2.77
C PHE A 138 8.55 -7.53 3.60
N GLN A 139 9.41 -8.20 4.36
CA GLN A 139 9.06 -9.29 5.29
C GLN A 139 9.76 -9.04 6.63
N PRO A 140 9.23 -9.57 7.74
CA PRO A 140 9.85 -9.43 9.06
C PRO A 140 11.29 -9.95 9.13
N GLU A 141 11.66 -10.89 8.26
CA GLU A 141 12.99 -11.51 8.16
C GLU A 141 14.02 -10.62 7.46
N ILE A 142 13.57 -9.59 6.73
CA ILE A 142 14.48 -8.62 6.10
C ILE A 142 15.15 -7.79 7.18
N GLY A 143 16.47 -7.93 7.29
CA GLY A 143 17.27 -7.24 8.29
C GLY A 143 17.43 -5.75 8.02
N GLU A 144 17.67 -5.37 6.76
CA GLU A 144 17.96 -3.99 6.37
C GLU A 144 17.36 -3.64 5.01
N ILE A 145 16.97 -2.37 4.86
CA ILE A 145 16.62 -1.72 3.59
C ILE A 145 17.65 -0.61 3.39
N LEU A 146 18.53 -0.78 2.41
CA LEU A 146 19.59 0.17 2.11
C LEU A 146 19.15 1.11 0.99
N ILE A 147 19.27 2.41 1.21
CA ILE A 147 18.86 3.45 0.26
C ILE A 147 19.99 4.47 0.11
N ASP A 148 20.41 4.72 -1.14
CA ASP A 148 21.54 5.56 -1.47
C ASP A 148 21.18 7.00 -1.88
N THR A 149 19.88 7.37 -1.90
CA THR A 149 19.41 8.73 -2.19
C THR A 149 18.59 9.30 -1.03
N ASP A 150 18.80 10.58 -0.68
CA ASP A 150 18.14 11.22 0.45
C ASP A 150 16.62 11.30 0.27
N ALA A 151 16.15 11.72 -0.90
CA ALA A 151 14.73 11.86 -1.17
C ALA A 151 13.94 10.55 -1.00
N ILE A 152 14.51 9.42 -1.47
CA ILE A 152 13.88 8.10 -1.33
C ILE A 152 13.98 7.62 0.13
N TYR A 153 15.10 7.88 0.80
CA TYR A 153 15.27 7.56 2.21
C TYR A 153 14.23 8.25 3.08
N GLU A 154 14.07 9.57 2.94
CA GLU A 154 13.08 10.36 3.68
C GLU A 154 11.65 9.89 3.40
N GLN A 155 11.31 9.64 2.14
CA GLN A 155 10.01 9.11 1.76
C GLN A 155 9.74 7.74 2.40
N THR A 156 10.75 6.87 2.44
CA THR A 156 10.64 5.52 3.01
C THR A 156 10.48 5.59 4.53
N ILE A 157 11.27 6.43 5.21
CA ILE A 157 11.16 6.66 6.66
C ILE A 157 9.75 7.18 7.01
N ALA A 158 9.26 8.19 6.28
CA ALA A 158 7.94 8.75 6.50
C ALA A 158 6.83 7.71 6.32
N PHE A 159 6.90 6.90 5.26
CA PHE A 159 5.95 5.84 5.00
C PHE A 159 5.98 4.76 6.09
N MET A 160 7.15 4.16 6.34
CA MET A 160 7.26 3.07 7.31
C MET A 160 6.99 3.54 8.74
N GLY A 161 7.36 4.77 9.09
CA GLY A 161 7.03 5.37 10.39
C GLY A 161 5.52 5.48 10.64
N ASN A 162 4.73 5.70 9.58
CA ASN A 162 3.28 5.78 9.67
C ASN A 162 2.58 4.42 9.70
N VAL A 163 3.05 3.44 8.94
CA VAL A 163 2.32 2.17 8.72
C VAL A 163 3.02 0.94 9.30
N MET A 164 4.34 1.02 9.57
CA MET A 164 5.17 -0.07 10.10
C MET A 164 6.20 0.46 11.10
N PRO A 165 5.81 1.19 12.17
CA PRO A 165 6.72 1.91 13.05
C PRO A 165 7.79 1.01 13.68
N ASP A 166 7.46 -0.24 14.01
CA ASP A 166 8.39 -1.21 14.60
C ASP A 166 9.53 -1.62 13.65
N ASN A 167 9.39 -1.36 12.34
CA ASN A 167 10.35 -1.75 11.32
C ASN A 167 11.13 -0.57 10.73
N VAL A 168 10.80 0.67 11.10
CA VAL A 168 11.44 1.86 10.54
C VAL A 168 12.95 1.89 10.77
N GLN A 169 13.42 1.34 11.86
CA GLN A 169 14.84 1.21 12.21
C GLN A 169 15.66 0.34 11.24
N ARG A 170 15.00 -0.46 10.40
CA ARG A 170 15.64 -1.30 9.37
C ARG A 170 16.00 -0.51 8.11
N VAL A 171 15.43 0.68 7.94
CA VAL A 171 15.77 1.58 6.83
C VAL A 171 17.07 2.28 7.16
N LYS A 172 18.09 2.09 6.32
CA LYS A 172 19.42 2.67 6.49
C LYS A 172 19.77 3.54 5.30
N ARG A 173 20.28 4.73 5.60
CA ARG A 173 20.89 5.55 4.56
C ARG A 173 22.27 4.98 4.23
N TYR A 174 22.44 4.58 2.98
CA TYR A 174 23.72 4.06 2.49
C TYR A 174 24.64 5.23 2.09
N HIS A 175 25.81 5.26 2.73
CA HIS A 175 26.89 6.21 2.44
C HIS A 175 28.18 5.40 2.33
N ASP A 176 28.69 5.24 1.11
CA ASP A 176 29.97 4.58 0.85
C ASP A 176 30.53 5.12 -0.48
N ASP A 177 31.83 5.05 -0.66
CA ASP A 177 32.50 5.43 -1.92
C ASP A 177 32.18 4.44 -3.06
N VAL A 178 31.83 3.20 -2.71
CA VAL A 178 31.40 2.17 -3.67
C VAL A 178 29.90 2.30 -3.89
N PRO A 179 29.41 2.45 -5.13
CA PRO A 179 27.97 2.48 -5.42
C PRO A 179 27.24 1.26 -4.87
N LEU A 180 26.02 1.47 -4.34
CA LEU A 180 25.26 0.44 -3.64
C LEU A 180 25.10 -0.85 -4.45
N PHE A 181 24.72 -0.76 -5.71
CA PHE A 181 24.51 -1.93 -6.56
C PHE A 181 25.83 -2.64 -6.92
N SER A 182 26.91 -1.89 -7.09
CA SER A 182 28.24 -2.45 -7.34
C SER A 182 28.75 -3.19 -6.12
N ARG A 183 28.55 -2.65 -4.90
CA ARG A 183 28.94 -3.29 -3.65
C ARG A 183 28.34 -4.69 -3.48
N PHE A 184 27.07 -4.85 -3.85
CA PHE A 184 26.34 -6.12 -3.74
C PHE A 184 26.29 -6.91 -5.05
N GLN A 185 27.07 -6.49 -6.07
CA GLN A 185 27.14 -7.12 -7.40
C GLN A 185 25.78 -7.26 -8.12
N ILE A 186 24.83 -6.36 -7.80
CA ILE A 186 23.48 -6.39 -8.35
C ILE A 186 23.48 -6.07 -9.83
N GLU A 187 24.29 -5.09 -10.28
CA GLU A 187 24.44 -4.72 -11.70
C GLU A 187 24.81 -5.92 -12.55
N HIS A 188 25.81 -6.67 -12.12
CA HIS A 188 26.25 -7.88 -12.83
C HIS A 188 25.15 -8.95 -12.89
N GLN A 189 24.39 -9.14 -11.81
CA GLN A 189 23.29 -10.08 -11.78
C GLN A 189 22.16 -9.66 -12.72
N ILE A 190 21.82 -8.36 -12.77
CA ILE A 190 20.84 -7.81 -13.71
C ILE A 190 21.29 -8.00 -15.15
N GLU A 191 22.54 -7.63 -15.48
CA GLU A 191 23.10 -7.83 -16.82
C GLU A 191 23.07 -9.29 -17.25
N THR A 192 23.42 -10.20 -16.35
CA THR A 192 23.40 -11.64 -16.61
C THR A 192 21.98 -12.15 -16.86
N ALA A 193 21.01 -11.67 -16.07
CA ALA A 193 19.61 -12.05 -16.22
C ALA A 193 18.98 -11.57 -17.55
N TYR A 194 19.50 -10.46 -18.11
CA TYR A 194 19.06 -9.93 -19.42
C TYR A 194 19.83 -10.51 -20.63
N ARG A 195 20.93 -11.24 -20.40
CA ARG A 195 21.61 -11.95 -21.49
C ARG A 195 20.70 -13.06 -21.99
N ARG A 196 20.34 -12.99 -23.27
CA ARG A 196 19.79 -14.14 -23.97
C ARG A 196 20.97 -15.08 -24.26
N ASP A 197 21.08 -16.14 -23.49
CA ASP A 197 21.90 -17.25 -23.91
C ASP A 197 21.20 -17.87 -25.16
N VAL A 198 21.87 -17.74 -26.29
CA VAL A 198 21.47 -18.35 -27.55
C VAL A 198 22.07 -19.72 -27.61
#